data_7ce51abfbd31c61fee7fe1a981e0b103
#
_entry.id   7ce51abfbd31c61fee7fe1a981e0b103
#
_cell.length_a   1.000
_cell.length_b   1.000
_cell.length_c   1.000
_cell.angle_alpha   90.00
_cell.angle_beta   90.00
_cell.angle_gamma   90.00
#
_symmetry.space_group_name_H-M   'P 1'
#
loop_
_entity.id
_entity.type
_entity.pdbx_description
1 polymer ?
#
loop_
_entity_poly.entity_id
_entity_poly.type
_entity_poly.pdbx_seq_one_letter_code
_entity_poly.pdbx_strand_id
1 'polypeptide(L)'
;VIENKEQLDKVINKLVADKIYGSEFMIEPYLDGDEITVAVFPADSEHKKPYCLPPVSRFNHQNGIAPYSGKVAVSENSKAVENIEEYTDIMNNCEKAYEILGLKAPIRIDCRKNKDGKYLMFDVNMKPNMTMATRVHRQNQDSLMMLAAEKAGYSRIGLIELFLNTAWK
;
A
#
# COMPACT_ATOMS: atom_id res chain seq x y z
N VAL A 1 -15.27 13.08 0.28
CA VAL A 1 -15.12 13.35 1.71
C VAL A 1 -16.45 13.92 2.23
N ILE A 2 -16.88 13.45 3.39
CA ILE A 2 -18.11 13.91 4.07
C ILE A 2 -17.67 14.71 5.28
N GLU A 3 -18.16 15.94 5.39
CA GLU A 3 -17.71 16.90 6.40
C GLU A 3 -18.66 17.03 7.59
N ASN A 4 -19.94 16.63 7.41
CA ASN A 4 -20.94 16.77 8.45
C ASN A 4 -22.06 15.72 8.30
N LYS A 5 -22.89 15.63 9.34
CA LYS A 5 -23.97 14.64 9.40
C LYS A 5 -25.01 14.80 8.29
N GLU A 6 -25.35 16.02 7.91
CA GLU A 6 -26.35 16.28 6.85
C GLU A 6 -25.88 15.75 5.50
N GLN A 7 -24.60 15.97 5.18
CA GLN A 7 -23.98 15.40 3.97
C GLN A 7 -23.94 13.87 4.03
N LEU A 8 -23.66 13.30 5.21
CA LEU A 8 -23.63 11.85 5.41
C LEU A 8 -25.00 11.25 5.12
N ASP A 9 -26.07 11.79 5.75
CA ASP A 9 -27.45 11.32 5.59
C ASP A 9 -27.89 11.41 4.12
N LYS A 10 -27.55 12.50 3.44
CA LYS A 10 -27.84 12.70 2.02
C LYS A 10 -27.16 11.68 1.13
N VAL A 11 -25.88 11.39 1.38
CA VAL A 11 -25.09 10.41 0.60
C VAL A 11 -25.61 9.01 0.84
N ILE A 12 -25.88 8.61 2.09
CA ILE A 12 -26.42 7.28 2.41
C ILE A 12 -27.76 7.07 1.73
N ASN A 13 -28.69 8.03 1.86
CA ASN A 13 -30.02 7.95 1.26
C ASN A 13 -29.93 7.79 -0.27
N LYS A 14 -29.01 8.50 -0.91
CA LYS A 14 -28.76 8.35 -2.34
C LYS A 14 -28.23 6.97 -2.71
N LEU A 15 -27.21 6.47 -1.99
CA LEU A 15 -26.60 5.17 -2.25
C LEU A 15 -27.61 4.02 -2.07
N VAL A 16 -28.47 4.12 -1.04
CA VAL A 16 -29.56 3.14 -0.81
C VAL A 16 -30.59 3.21 -1.94
N ALA A 17 -30.99 4.41 -2.38
CA ALA A 17 -31.95 4.59 -3.46
C ALA A 17 -31.42 4.07 -4.82
N ASP A 18 -30.14 4.29 -5.11
CA ASP A 18 -29.50 3.87 -6.34
C ASP A 18 -29.35 2.33 -6.44
N LYS A 19 -29.40 1.59 -5.32
CA LYS A 19 -29.31 0.13 -5.22
C LYS A 19 -28.07 -0.52 -5.90
N ILE A 20 -27.05 0.29 -6.15
CA ILE A 20 -25.83 -0.18 -6.88
C ILE A 20 -24.88 -0.90 -5.95
N TYR A 21 -24.80 -0.46 -4.68
CA TYR A 21 -23.80 -0.92 -3.71
C TYR A 21 -24.36 -1.73 -2.55
N GLY A 22 -25.61 -2.22 -2.66
CA GLY A 22 -26.28 -2.93 -1.55
C GLY A 22 -26.82 -1.99 -0.46
N SER A 23 -26.96 -2.49 0.76
CA SER A 23 -27.55 -1.78 1.90
C SER A 23 -26.57 -1.57 3.07
N GLU A 24 -25.36 -2.07 2.97
CA GLU A 24 -24.34 -1.95 4.01
C GLU A 24 -23.20 -1.06 3.53
N PHE A 25 -22.81 -0.10 4.34
CA PHE A 25 -21.77 0.88 4.01
C PHE A 25 -20.79 1.00 5.16
N MET A 26 -19.51 1.05 4.83
CA MET A 26 -18.45 1.34 5.78
C MET A 26 -18.19 2.85 5.82
N ILE A 27 -18.09 3.40 7.00
CA ILE A 27 -17.76 4.81 7.24
C ILE A 27 -16.45 4.84 8.01
N GLU A 28 -15.45 5.47 7.41
CA GLU A 28 -14.12 5.55 7.98
C GLU A 28 -13.66 7.00 8.15
N PRO A 29 -12.79 7.31 9.11
CA PRO A 29 -12.14 8.60 9.19
C PRO A 29 -11.36 8.89 7.90
N TYR A 30 -11.50 10.09 7.35
CA TYR A 30 -10.64 10.52 6.24
C TYR A 30 -9.24 10.81 6.75
N LEU A 31 -8.26 10.18 6.13
CA LEU A 31 -6.85 10.35 6.43
C LEU A 31 -6.25 11.36 5.43
N ASP A 32 -5.71 12.46 5.91
CA ASP A 32 -5.23 13.59 5.10
C ASP A 32 -3.72 13.86 5.21
N GLY A 33 -3.02 13.08 6.03
CA GLY A 33 -1.59 13.22 6.24
C GLY A 33 -0.72 12.53 5.19
N ASP A 34 0.56 12.36 5.49
CA ASP A 34 1.53 11.68 4.64
C ASP A 34 1.11 10.25 4.33
N GLU A 35 1.31 9.82 3.10
CA GLU A 35 0.98 8.49 2.63
C GLU A 35 2.25 7.67 2.36
N ILE A 36 2.22 6.43 2.81
CA ILE A 36 3.23 5.43 2.50
C ILE A 36 2.57 4.13 2.06
N THR A 37 3.33 3.30 1.39
CA THR A 37 2.96 1.91 1.15
C THR A 37 4.04 0.98 1.68
N VAL A 38 3.63 -0.14 2.26
CA VAL A 38 4.51 -1.14 2.89
C VAL A 38 4.31 -2.49 2.20
N ALA A 39 5.40 -3.03 1.65
CA ALA A 39 5.42 -4.39 1.13
C ALA A 39 5.68 -5.36 2.28
N VAL A 40 4.83 -6.40 2.43
CA VAL A 40 4.98 -7.42 3.47
C VAL A 40 5.14 -8.78 2.80
N PHE A 41 6.17 -9.50 3.22
CA PHE A 41 6.51 -10.84 2.74
C PHE A 41 6.26 -11.89 3.84
N PRO A 42 5.91 -13.12 3.47
CA PRO A 42 5.82 -14.22 4.42
C PRO A 42 7.18 -14.58 4.99
N ALA A 43 7.20 -15.33 6.08
CA ALA A 43 8.41 -15.96 6.59
C ALA A 43 9.11 -16.80 5.51
N ASP A 44 10.44 -16.77 5.51
CA ASP A 44 11.30 -17.52 4.60
C ASP A 44 12.46 -18.21 5.33
N SER A 45 13.52 -18.60 4.63
CA SER A 45 14.69 -19.24 5.24
C SER A 45 15.50 -18.27 6.13
N GLU A 46 15.46 -16.98 5.83
CA GLU A 46 16.21 -15.94 6.55
C GLU A 46 15.36 -15.27 7.63
N HIS A 47 14.06 -15.17 7.40
CA HIS A 47 13.11 -14.51 8.28
C HIS A 47 12.11 -15.54 8.87
N LYS A 48 12.18 -15.74 10.18
CA LYS A 48 11.28 -16.70 10.90
C LYS A 48 9.83 -16.23 11.01
N LYS A 49 9.56 -14.97 10.68
CA LYS A 49 8.23 -14.32 10.73
C LYS A 49 8.02 -13.51 9.46
N PRO A 50 6.78 -13.13 9.15
CA PRO A 50 6.53 -12.15 8.12
C PRO A 50 7.36 -10.90 8.36
N TYR A 51 7.82 -10.28 7.29
CA TYR A 51 8.70 -9.11 7.36
C TYR A 51 8.34 -8.07 6.31
N CYS A 52 8.63 -6.81 6.63
CA CYS A 52 8.41 -5.69 5.73
C CYS A 52 9.68 -5.34 4.95
N LEU A 53 9.52 -4.98 3.69
CA LEU A 53 10.54 -4.21 2.98
C LEU A 53 10.42 -2.72 3.35
N PRO A 54 11.48 -1.90 3.10
CA PRO A 54 11.44 -0.48 3.36
C PRO A 54 10.19 0.19 2.77
N PRO A 55 9.49 1.04 3.53
CA PRO A 55 8.31 1.73 3.04
C PRO A 55 8.62 2.63 1.83
N VAL A 56 7.62 2.84 1.00
CA VAL A 56 7.67 3.78 -0.12
C VAL A 56 6.73 4.94 0.16
N SER A 57 7.29 6.15 0.26
CA SER A 57 6.51 7.38 0.42
C SER A 57 5.78 7.73 -0.87
N ARG A 58 4.54 8.21 -0.72
CA ARG A 58 3.69 8.69 -1.80
C ARG A 58 3.50 10.20 -1.67
N PHE A 59 3.66 10.92 -2.74
CA PHE A 59 3.58 12.38 -2.77
C PHE A 59 2.94 12.88 -4.08
N ASN A 60 2.88 14.21 -4.27
CA ASN A 60 2.22 14.83 -5.43
C ASN A 60 0.76 14.40 -5.60
N HIS A 61 0.02 14.35 -4.47
CA HIS A 61 -1.38 14.00 -4.47
C HIS A 61 -2.20 15.02 -5.26
N GLN A 62 -3.12 14.53 -6.08
CA GLN A 62 -4.12 15.35 -6.77
C GLN A 62 -5.47 15.18 -6.07
N ASN A 63 -6.04 16.29 -5.57
CA ASN A 63 -7.27 16.25 -4.76
C ASN A 63 -7.20 15.30 -3.56
N GLY A 64 -6.04 15.25 -2.89
CA GLY A 64 -5.83 14.37 -1.74
C GLY A 64 -5.60 12.89 -2.07
N ILE A 65 -5.50 12.52 -3.34
CA ILE A 65 -5.32 11.13 -3.80
C ILE A 65 -4.02 11.03 -4.58
N ALA A 66 -3.19 10.03 -4.28
CA ALA A 66 -2.03 9.73 -5.11
C ALA A 66 -2.51 9.19 -6.47
N PRO A 67 -2.05 9.74 -7.61
CA PRO A 67 -2.52 9.30 -8.91
C PRO A 67 -2.04 7.88 -9.19
N TYR A 68 -3.00 6.94 -9.30
CA TYR A 68 -2.76 5.53 -9.61
C TYR A 68 -2.97 5.18 -11.09
N SER A 69 -3.45 6.09 -11.86
CA SER A 69 -4.08 5.84 -13.16
C SER A 69 -3.17 5.32 -14.27
N GLY A 70 -1.91 5.03 -14.00
CA GLY A 70 -0.94 4.64 -15.04
C GLY A 70 -0.57 5.78 -16.01
N LYS A 71 -1.13 6.96 -15.81
CA LYS A 71 -0.80 8.19 -16.58
C LYS A 71 0.41 8.91 -16.03
N VAL A 72 0.65 8.78 -14.72
CA VAL A 72 1.79 9.37 -14.02
C VAL A 72 2.80 8.27 -13.74
N ALA A 73 4.06 8.50 -14.07
CA ALA A 73 5.14 7.57 -13.72
C ALA A 73 5.27 7.46 -12.20
N VAL A 74 5.51 6.25 -11.69
CA VAL A 74 5.66 6.01 -10.24
C VAL A 74 6.80 6.85 -9.66
N SER A 75 7.88 7.06 -10.39
CA SER A 75 9.01 7.92 -10.00
C SER A 75 8.63 9.39 -9.75
N GLU A 76 7.50 9.85 -10.29
CA GLU A 76 7.04 11.23 -10.13
C GLU A 76 6.22 11.44 -8.85
N ASN A 77 5.75 10.36 -8.22
CA ASN A 77 4.89 10.42 -7.04
C ASN A 77 5.25 9.43 -5.93
N SER A 78 6.36 8.74 -6.07
CA SER A 78 6.75 7.70 -5.11
C SER A 78 8.27 7.58 -4.99
N LYS A 79 8.75 7.41 -3.77
CA LYS A 79 10.16 7.19 -3.47
C LYS A 79 10.30 6.32 -2.21
N ALA A 80 11.22 5.36 -2.22
CA ALA A 80 11.55 4.61 -1.01
C ALA A 80 12.08 5.57 0.08
N VAL A 81 11.66 5.35 1.31
CA VAL A 81 12.06 6.19 2.45
C VAL A 81 13.55 6.04 2.75
N GLU A 82 14.19 7.09 3.24
CA GLU A 82 15.61 7.07 3.59
C GLU A 82 15.83 6.55 5.02
N ASN A 83 15.07 7.06 5.98
CA ASN A 83 15.15 6.67 7.38
C ASN A 83 14.05 5.67 7.73
N ILE A 84 14.38 4.38 7.70
CA ILE A 84 13.41 3.29 7.94
C ILE A 84 12.95 3.26 9.40
N GLU A 85 13.80 3.67 10.34
CA GLU A 85 13.51 3.62 11.78
C GLU A 85 12.26 4.43 12.16
N GLU A 86 11.99 5.53 11.47
CA GLU A 86 10.78 6.34 11.68
C GLU A 86 9.47 5.60 11.39
N TYR A 87 9.54 4.48 10.68
CA TYR A 87 8.38 3.71 10.25
C TYR A 87 8.25 2.36 10.98
N THR A 88 9.08 2.11 12.00
CA THR A 88 9.11 0.83 12.72
C THR A 88 7.75 0.44 13.27
N ASP A 89 7.01 1.36 13.87
CA ASP A 89 5.69 1.08 14.46
C ASP A 89 4.68 0.63 13.42
N ILE A 90 4.61 1.31 12.29
CA ILE A 90 3.64 0.94 11.23
C ILE A 90 4.07 -0.34 10.52
N MET A 91 5.36 -0.59 10.33
CA MET A 91 5.87 -1.84 9.78
C MET A 91 5.49 -3.02 10.68
N ASN A 92 5.71 -2.92 11.99
CA ASN A 92 5.29 -3.94 12.97
C ASN A 92 3.77 -4.18 12.93
N ASN A 93 2.97 -3.14 12.75
CA ASN A 93 1.52 -3.29 12.63
C ASN A 93 1.13 -3.97 11.31
N CYS A 94 1.83 -3.70 10.21
CA CYS A 94 1.61 -4.38 8.93
C CYS A 94 1.96 -5.86 9.01
N GLU A 95 3.05 -6.23 9.67
CA GLU A 95 3.44 -7.63 9.94
C GLU A 95 2.38 -8.35 10.77
N LYS A 96 1.89 -7.72 11.84
CA LYS A 96 0.78 -8.26 12.64
C LYS A 96 -0.49 -8.45 11.83
N ALA A 97 -0.85 -7.48 11.00
CA ALA A 97 -2.02 -7.59 10.13
C ALA A 97 -1.87 -8.76 9.15
N TYR A 98 -0.68 -8.95 8.59
CA TYR A 98 -0.36 -10.09 7.72
C TYR A 98 -0.58 -11.43 8.44
N GLU A 99 -0.08 -11.57 9.67
CA GLU A 99 -0.25 -12.77 10.50
C GLU A 99 -1.72 -13.05 10.83
N ILE A 100 -2.46 -12.03 11.29
CA ILE A 100 -3.88 -12.14 11.66
C ILE A 100 -4.73 -12.58 10.46
N LEU A 101 -4.42 -12.08 9.27
CA LEU A 101 -5.13 -12.43 8.04
C LEU A 101 -4.73 -13.81 7.50
N GLY A 102 -3.74 -14.49 8.09
CA GLY A 102 -3.29 -15.81 7.68
C GLY A 102 -2.76 -15.87 6.24
N LEU A 103 -2.13 -14.80 5.79
CA LEU A 103 -1.68 -14.65 4.40
C LEU A 103 -0.43 -15.50 4.14
N LYS A 104 -0.26 -15.90 2.87
CA LYS A 104 0.86 -16.77 2.44
C LYS A 104 1.66 -16.19 1.28
N ALA A 105 1.14 -15.17 0.62
CA ALA A 105 1.78 -14.51 -0.52
C ALA A 105 2.16 -13.08 -0.16
N PRO A 106 3.17 -12.49 -0.80
CA PRO A 106 3.52 -11.09 -0.61
C PRO A 106 2.34 -10.17 -0.90
N ILE A 107 2.16 -9.17 -0.07
CA ILE A 107 1.11 -8.17 -0.18
C ILE A 107 1.69 -6.76 -0.10
N ARG A 108 0.84 -5.77 -0.35
CA ARG A 108 1.15 -4.36 -0.12
C ARG A 108 0.05 -3.75 0.73
N ILE A 109 0.42 -3.04 1.77
CA ILE A 109 -0.50 -2.32 2.64
C ILE A 109 -0.27 -0.82 2.45
N ASP A 110 -1.32 -0.11 2.08
CA ASP A 110 -1.27 1.34 1.93
C ASP A 110 -1.69 1.98 3.27
N CYS A 111 -0.87 2.92 3.74
CA CYS A 111 -0.99 3.54 5.06
C CYS A 111 -0.94 5.05 4.93
N ARG A 112 -1.68 5.75 5.78
CA ARG A 112 -1.71 7.21 5.78
C ARG A 112 -1.76 7.76 7.20
N LYS A 113 -1.14 8.90 7.44
CA LYS A 113 -1.18 9.57 8.74
C LYS A 113 -2.57 10.12 9.02
N ASN A 114 -3.00 9.95 10.26
CA ASN A 114 -4.14 10.65 10.82
C ASN A 114 -3.72 12.04 11.36
N LYS A 115 -4.68 12.76 11.92
CA LYS A 115 -4.45 14.10 12.50
C LYS A 115 -3.47 14.11 13.68
N ASP A 116 -3.30 12.97 14.35
CA ASP A 116 -2.36 12.82 15.46
C ASP A 116 -0.94 12.44 14.98
N GLY A 117 -0.71 12.40 13.68
CA GLY A 117 0.57 12.04 13.08
C GLY A 117 0.88 10.54 13.08
N LYS A 118 -0.12 9.67 13.42
CA LYS A 118 0.05 8.21 13.41
C LYS A 118 -0.37 7.63 12.07
N TYR A 119 0.44 6.73 11.54
CA TYR A 119 0.06 5.96 10.36
C TYR A 119 -1.02 4.93 10.69
N LEU A 120 -2.06 4.91 9.88
CA LEU A 120 -3.14 3.91 9.90
C LEU A 120 -3.18 3.21 8.54
N MET A 121 -3.44 1.91 8.55
CA MET A 121 -3.66 1.12 7.34
C MET A 121 -5.05 1.43 6.79
N PHE A 122 -5.18 1.63 5.48
CA PHE A 122 -6.48 1.89 4.85
C PHE A 122 -6.77 0.98 3.64
N ASP A 123 -5.74 0.35 3.06
CA ASP A 123 -5.94 -0.62 1.98
C ASP A 123 -4.94 -1.77 2.08
N VAL A 124 -5.46 -3.00 2.02
CA VAL A 124 -4.67 -4.23 1.99
C VAL A 124 -4.74 -4.84 0.61
N ASN A 125 -3.75 -4.57 -0.22
CA ASN A 125 -3.69 -5.06 -1.59
C ASN A 125 -3.04 -6.45 -1.64
N MET A 126 -3.87 -7.48 -1.79
CA MET A 126 -3.44 -8.88 -1.85
C MET A 126 -2.89 -9.31 -3.22
N LYS A 127 -2.99 -8.45 -4.23
CA LYS A 127 -2.42 -8.66 -5.58
C LYS A 127 -1.65 -7.42 -6.03
N PRO A 128 -0.54 -7.08 -5.33
CA PRO A 128 0.20 -5.88 -5.64
C PRO A 128 0.78 -5.94 -7.05
N ASN A 129 0.85 -4.77 -7.69
CA ASN A 129 1.52 -4.66 -8.99
C ASN A 129 3.03 -4.90 -8.82
N MET A 130 3.55 -5.84 -9.59
CA MET A 130 4.96 -6.24 -9.60
C MET A 130 5.66 -5.89 -10.91
N THR A 131 5.07 -5.02 -11.74
CA THR A 131 5.71 -4.62 -12.99
C THR A 131 6.99 -3.83 -12.74
N MET A 132 7.94 -4.00 -13.64
CA MET A 132 9.26 -3.38 -13.57
C MET A 132 9.48 -2.46 -14.77
N ALA A 133 10.42 -1.53 -14.64
CA ALA A 133 10.84 -0.60 -15.69
C ALA A 133 11.65 -1.29 -16.81
N THR A 134 11.17 -2.43 -17.29
CA THR A 134 11.83 -3.24 -18.34
C THR A 134 11.12 -3.18 -19.68
N ARG A 135 9.97 -2.50 -19.74
CA ARG A 135 9.18 -2.38 -20.97
C ARG A 135 9.70 -1.24 -21.83
N VAL A 136 9.81 -1.46 -23.15
CA VAL A 136 10.37 -0.50 -24.11
C VAL A 136 9.73 0.90 -24.00
N HIS A 137 8.42 0.96 -23.69
CA HIS A 137 7.64 2.20 -23.58
C HIS A 137 7.41 2.67 -22.14
N ARG A 138 8.02 2.01 -21.12
CA ARG A 138 7.82 2.32 -19.69
C ARG A 138 9.09 2.01 -18.88
N GLN A 139 10.22 2.54 -19.29
CA GLN A 139 11.50 2.32 -18.62
C GLN A 139 11.66 3.06 -17.29
N ASN A 140 10.78 4.03 -17.02
CA ASN A 140 10.74 4.85 -15.80
C ASN A 140 9.62 4.45 -14.82
N GLN A 141 8.99 3.30 -15.01
CA GLN A 141 7.83 2.88 -14.21
C GLN A 141 8.07 1.54 -13.51
N ASP A 142 8.90 1.55 -12.49
CA ASP A 142 8.93 0.46 -11.52
C ASP A 142 7.66 0.47 -10.66
N SER A 143 7.27 -0.72 -10.17
CA SER A 143 6.19 -0.82 -9.19
C SER A 143 6.67 -0.35 -7.81
N LEU A 144 5.72 -0.04 -6.92
CA LEU A 144 6.02 0.27 -5.53
C LEU A 144 6.73 -0.90 -4.82
N MET A 145 6.39 -2.14 -5.20
CA MET A 145 7.09 -3.33 -4.72
C MET A 145 8.57 -3.33 -5.13
N MET A 146 8.86 -2.94 -6.38
CA MET A 146 10.25 -2.87 -6.86
C MET A 146 11.04 -1.76 -6.18
N LEU A 147 10.46 -0.58 -5.97
CA LEU A 147 11.12 0.51 -5.23
C LEU A 147 11.49 0.09 -3.81
N ALA A 148 10.60 -0.62 -3.11
CA ALA A 148 10.87 -1.18 -1.79
C ALA A 148 12.00 -2.21 -1.82
N ALA A 149 11.98 -3.11 -2.81
CA ALA A 149 12.98 -4.16 -2.98
C ALA A 149 14.37 -3.59 -3.31
N GLU A 150 14.47 -2.62 -4.22
CA GLU A 150 15.72 -1.94 -4.53
C GLU A 150 16.33 -1.25 -3.31
N LYS A 151 15.51 -0.60 -2.49
CA LYS A 151 15.97 0.02 -1.24
C LYS A 151 16.48 -1.02 -0.23
N ALA A 152 15.92 -2.23 -0.24
CA ALA A 152 16.40 -3.37 0.55
C ALA A 152 17.62 -4.08 -0.06
N GLY A 153 18.11 -3.63 -1.21
CA GLY A 153 19.29 -4.20 -1.90
C GLY A 153 18.98 -5.33 -2.88
N TYR A 154 17.70 -5.64 -3.13
CA TYR A 154 17.32 -6.66 -4.11
C TYR A 154 17.37 -6.11 -5.54
N SER A 155 17.92 -6.91 -6.45
CA SER A 155 17.77 -6.69 -7.89
C SER A 155 16.36 -7.06 -8.37
N ARG A 156 16.06 -6.75 -9.63
CA ARG A 156 14.79 -7.18 -10.26
C ARG A 156 14.65 -8.71 -10.28
N ILE A 157 15.74 -9.42 -10.54
CA ILE A 157 15.76 -10.90 -10.48
C ILE A 157 15.55 -11.35 -9.04
N GLY A 158 16.24 -10.75 -8.07
CA GLY A 158 16.09 -11.07 -6.64
C GLY A 158 14.66 -10.88 -6.13
N LEU A 159 13.93 -9.85 -6.58
CA LEU A 159 12.52 -9.71 -6.24
C LEU A 159 11.65 -10.85 -6.81
N ILE A 160 11.92 -11.29 -8.04
CA ILE A 160 11.22 -12.44 -8.64
C ILE A 160 11.53 -13.71 -7.84
N GLU A 161 12.79 -13.92 -7.45
CA GLU A 161 13.21 -15.06 -6.62
C GLU A 161 12.51 -15.05 -5.26
N LEU A 162 12.36 -13.89 -4.61
CA LEU A 162 11.57 -13.75 -3.37
C LEU A 162 10.13 -14.23 -3.56
N PHE A 163 9.48 -13.84 -4.65
CA PHE A 163 8.11 -14.31 -4.95
C PHE A 163 8.05 -15.81 -5.21
N LEU A 164 8.97 -16.33 -5.98
CA LEU A 164 9.03 -17.77 -6.27
C LEU A 164 9.28 -18.59 -5.00
N ASN A 165 10.14 -18.12 -4.10
CA ASN A 165 10.42 -18.77 -2.82
C ASN A 165 9.22 -18.78 -1.87
N THR A 166 8.25 -17.91 -2.06
CA THR A 166 7.00 -17.90 -1.28
C THR A 166 5.86 -18.68 -1.94
N ALA A 167 6.00 -19.00 -3.22
CA ALA A 167 5.01 -19.80 -3.94
C ALA A 167 5.09 -21.28 -3.49
N TRP A 168 3.94 -21.91 -3.33
CA TRP A 168 3.85 -23.36 -3.11
C TRP A 168 4.42 -23.90 -1.78
N LYS A 169 4.42 -23.11 -0.72
CA LYS A 169 4.74 -23.61 0.64
C LYS A 169 3.50 -23.96 1.42
#